data_06d1ef3b2d02b2320cb4ba2cf7dfc549
#
_entry.id   06d1ef3b2d02b2320cb4ba2cf7dfc549
#
_cell.length_a   1.000
_cell.length_b   1.000
_cell.length_c   1.000
_cell.angle_alpha   90.00
_cell.angle_beta   90.00
_cell.angle_gamma   90.00
#
_symmetry.space_group_name_H-M   'P 1'
#
loop_
_entity.id
_entity.type
_entity.pdbx_description
1 polymer ?
#
loop_
_entity_poly.entity_id
_entity_poly.type
_entity_poly.pdbx_seq_one_letter_code
_entity_poly.pdbx_strand_id
1 'polypeptide(L)'
;MGLSCFIMANMSTYAEIGITASIGVIMCRILQSFSSLGEIVGAQLYVSEILKRPNKFMASGIIEVSASIGGLVALLIALFSTYFALNWRLAFWFGLVVSVVGLVARTRLRETPEFADYKTRMKIKNQISDCKYEDNNPLQKEKIDKKLALAYFVFSSMIPLCFYITYIYMGDVMKKYLEMSFDTIVMQNLKVTILSILGTIVSILLMKKTHPIKILRSSLLIFLIFLPFIPYTLDNLLNIYTLTLIQVVMFLPAIAVFGMEICCFVYIPINKRFSYFALLFGLSGALSFTLFSFFLVYIENYVGFYSIWIIYAVMIYGAFLSIKYLKKLEIKTGRYHNYPNEDFPYEDTAGKQEDYEYENLEDEYKSFSNRCEYSEALLNKLEIISKEENRKLNMKLIEKAIIFAKKWHGTQMRKTGDHPFYFHPLKVAEMVAEHYCKTDVIVASILHDVVEDSECTVEIIEKEFNARIAEMVDRLTNKRFENGKHIKLTFEEMLGRLQSIGDIEALLIKQMDREHNLETIEGLSPEKQKKMAEETNNIFMRLIGIIGDKLGIHGKLRLENNIFQLCYRILKRK
;
A
#
# COMPACT_ATOMS: atom_id res chain seq x y z
N MET A 1 7.44 1.83 -27.35
CA MET A 1 8.86 2.18 -27.38
C MET A 1 9.62 1.63 -28.61
N GLY A 2 9.66 0.31 -28.84
CA GLY A 2 10.45 -0.28 -29.93
C GLY A 2 10.14 0.28 -31.30
N LEU A 3 8.87 0.44 -31.66
CA LEU A 3 8.46 1.02 -32.95
C LEU A 3 8.99 2.44 -33.13
N SER A 4 8.93 3.28 -32.10
CA SER A 4 9.45 4.64 -32.16
C SER A 4 10.98 4.67 -32.30
N CYS A 5 11.70 3.75 -31.62
CA CYS A 5 13.14 3.60 -31.79
C CYS A 5 13.49 3.15 -33.22
N PHE A 6 12.74 2.19 -33.77
CA PHE A 6 12.91 1.74 -35.15
C PHE A 6 12.69 2.86 -36.16
N ILE A 7 11.64 3.65 -36.01
CA ILE A 7 11.37 4.81 -36.89
C ILE A 7 12.49 5.82 -36.78
N MET A 8 12.94 6.20 -35.59
CA MET A 8 14.02 7.18 -35.39
C MET A 8 15.36 6.69 -35.92
N ALA A 9 15.66 5.38 -35.86
CA ALA A 9 16.86 4.80 -36.39
C ALA A 9 16.95 4.89 -37.92
N ASN A 10 15.80 4.87 -38.62
CA ASN A 10 15.70 4.84 -40.08
C ASN A 10 15.21 6.16 -40.67
N MET A 11 14.91 7.18 -39.87
CA MET A 11 14.37 8.45 -40.35
C MET A 11 15.44 9.28 -41.06
N SER A 12 15.06 9.91 -42.18
CA SER A 12 15.90 10.87 -42.91
C SER A 12 16.21 12.10 -42.07
N THR A 13 17.36 12.72 -42.33
CA THR A 13 17.84 13.90 -41.62
C THR A 13 17.03 15.16 -41.97
N TYR A 14 17.16 16.21 -41.13
CA TYR A 14 16.55 17.51 -41.43
C TYR A 14 17.07 18.10 -42.76
N ALA A 15 18.33 17.85 -43.12
CA ALA A 15 18.90 18.28 -44.38
C ALA A 15 18.22 17.65 -45.61
N GLU A 16 17.65 16.44 -45.46
CA GLU A 16 17.00 15.70 -46.56
C GLU A 16 15.50 16.00 -46.68
N ILE A 17 14.79 16.05 -45.56
CA ILE A 17 13.32 16.15 -45.54
C ILE A 17 12.77 17.37 -44.77
N GLY A 18 13.64 18.28 -44.34
CA GLY A 18 13.27 19.53 -43.71
C GLY A 18 12.45 19.34 -42.42
N ILE A 19 11.42 20.16 -42.23
CA ILE A 19 10.59 20.21 -41.01
C ILE A 19 9.88 18.90 -40.71
N THR A 20 9.63 18.05 -41.69
CA THR A 20 9.02 16.72 -41.55
C THR A 20 9.85 15.80 -40.64
N ALA A 21 11.18 15.91 -40.68
CA ALA A 21 12.05 15.19 -39.74
C ALA A 21 11.80 15.61 -38.30
N SER A 22 11.70 16.90 -38.03
CA SER A 22 11.42 17.42 -36.67
C SER A 22 10.03 16.96 -36.16
N ILE A 23 9.00 17.03 -37.00
CA ILE A 23 7.66 16.55 -36.65
C ILE A 23 7.71 15.05 -36.36
N GLY A 24 8.40 14.25 -37.17
CA GLY A 24 8.59 12.82 -36.98
C GLY A 24 9.25 12.49 -35.63
N VAL A 25 10.32 13.22 -35.25
CA VAL A 25 10.96 13.07 -33.94
C VAL A 25 10.00 13.39 -32.81
N ILE A 26 9.25 14.50 -32.92
CA ILE A 26 8.28 14.89 -31.88
C ILE A 26 7.22 13.80 -31.70
N MET A 27 6.64 13.28 -32.78
CA MET A 27 5.66 12.20 -32.73
C MET A 27 6.22 10.92 -32.10
N CYS A 28 7.43 10.53 -32.48
CA CYS A 28 8.11 9.40 -31.86
C CYS A 28 8.35 9.61 -30.36
N ARG A 29 8.73 10.81 -29.92
CA ARG A 29 8.91 11.16 -28.51
C ARG A 29 7.59 11.10 -27.73
N ILE A 30 6.51 11.60 -28.31
CA ILE A 30 5.17 11.50 -27.71
C ILE A 30 4.80 10.02 -27.51
N LEU A 31 4.95 9.17 -28.52
CA LEU A 31 4.67 7.74 -28.44
C LEU A 31 5.55 7.02 -27.41
N GLN A 32 6.83 7.38 -27.32
CA GLN A 32 7.75 6.85 -26.30
C GLN A 32 7.27 7.21 -24.89
N SER A 33 6.89 8.47 -24.68
CA SER A 33 6.40 8.95 -23.38
C SER A 33 5.16 8.19 -22.96
N PHE A 34 4.16 8.04 -23.83
CA PHE A 34 2.97 7.23 -23.53
C PHE A 34 3.29 5.78 -23.17
N SER A 35 4.25 5.17 -23.87
CA SER A 35 4.66 3.79 -23.57
C SER A 35 5.37 3.67 -22.22
N SER A 36 6.17 4.64 -21.82
CA SER A 36 6.94 4.59 -20.56
C SER A 36 6.10 4.83 -19.31
N LEU A 37 4.99 5.58 -19.42
CA LEU A 37 4.11 5.90 -18.30
C LEU A 37 3.60 4.68 -17.54
N GLY A 38 3.20 3.64 -18.26
CA GLY A 38 2.70 2.40 -17.68
C GLY A 38 3.79 1.49 -17.09
N GLU A 39 5.06 1.68 -17.48
CA GLU A 39 6.14 0.77 -17.12
C GLU A 39 6.59 0.94 -15.68
N ILE A 40 6.95 2.15 -15.29
CA ILE A 40 7.46 2.45 -13.95
C ILE A 40 6.34 2.28 -12.92
N VAL A 41 5.18 2.91 -13.15
CA VAL A 41 4.04 2.81 -12.24
C VAL A 41 3.54 1.38 -12.11
N GLY A 42 3.51 0.61 -13.23
CA GLY A 42 3.12 -0.79 -13.22
C GLY A 42 4.07 -1.66 -12.41
N ALA A 43 5.39 -1.46 -12.54
CA ALA A 43 6.40 -2.18 -11.77
C ALA A 43 6.32 -1.85 -10.27
N GLN A 44 6.20 -0.56 -9.92
CA GLN A 44 6.06 -0.11 -8.54
C GLN A 44 4.75 -0.63 -7.91
N LEU A 45 3.66 -0.64 -8.67
CA LEU A 45 2.38 -1.16 -8.20
C LEU A 45 2.46 -2.67 -7.95
N TYR A 46 3.02 -3.42 -8.90
CA TYR A 46 3.24 -4.86 -8.79
C TYR A 46 4.01 -5.20 -7.51
N VAL A 47 5.12 -4.51 -7.26
CA VAL A 47 5.94 -4.71 -6.06
C VAL A 47 5.18 -4.31 -4.79
N SER A 48 4.39 -3.22 -4.83
CA SER A 48 3.63 -2.74 -3.67
C SER A 48 2.51 -3.69 -3.24
N GLU A 49 1.99 -4.50 -4.18
CA GLU A 49 0.93 -5.48 -3.95
C GLU A 49 1.47 -6.84 -3.47
N ILE A 50 2.68 -7.21 -3.88
CA ILE A 50 3.28 -8.51 -3.50
C ILE A 50 4.09 -8.43 -2.22
N LEU A 51 4.82 -7.32 -2.00
CA LEU A 51 5.78 -7.22 -0.90
C LEU A 51 5.22 -6.47 0.30
N LYS A 52 5.58 -6.95 1.49
CA LYS A 52 5.29 -6.28 2.76
C LYS A 52 6.25 -5.11 3.02
N ARG A 53 5.89 -4.21 3.95
CA ARG A 53 6.83 -3.25 4.53
C ARG A 53 7.89 -3.99 5.36
N PRO A 54 9.18 -3.58 5.37
CA PRO A 54 9.76 -2.47 4.63
C PRO A 54 10.14 -2.83 3.18
N ASN A 55 10.10 -4.11 2.80
CA ASN A 55 10.64 -4.63 1.55
C ASN A 55 10.03 -3.98 0.31
N LYS A 56 8.75 -3.60 0.34
CA LYS A 56 8.11 -2.90 -0.78
C LYS A 56 8.73 -1.54 -1.09
N PHE A 57 9.17 -0.79 -0.05
CA PHE A 57 9.86 0.49 -0.25
C PHE A 57 11.26 0.28 -0.83
N MET A 58 11.97 -0.74 -0.33
CA MET A 58 13.29 -1.10 -0.85
C MET A 58 13.21 -1.55 -2.31
N ALA A 59 12.25 -2.39 -2.65
CA ALA A 59 12.07 -2.90 -4.01
C ALA A 59 11.65 -1.79 -4.98
N SER A 60 10.82 -0.82 -4.58
CA SER A 60 10.54 0.37 -5.38
C SER A 60 11.81 1.20 -5.62
N GLY A 61 12.65 1.34 -4.60
CA GLY A 61 13.96 2.00 -4.76
C GLY A 61 14.88 1.26 -5.74
N ILE A 62 14.86 -0.08 -5.75
CA ILE A 62 15.62 -0.89 -6.72
C ILE A 62 15.11 -0.63 -8.15
N ILE A 63 13.80 -0.46 -8.35
CA ILE A 63 13.24 -0.07 -9.66
C ILE A 63 13.80 1.29 -10.09
N GLU A 64 13.88 2.27 -9.19
CA GLU A 64 14.42 3.59 -9.46
C GLU A 64 15.92 3.57 -9.78
N VAL A 65 16.69 2.78 -9.02
CA VAL A 65 18.12 2.54 -9.33
C VAL A 65 18.29 1.89 -10.70
N SER A 66 17.44 0.92 -11.05
CA SER A 66 17.48 0.25 -12.36
C SER A 66 17.17 1.23 -13.50
N ALA A 67 16.21 2.14 -13.30
CA ALA A 67 15.92 3.21 -14.26
C ALA A 67 17.12 4.18 -14.42
N SER A 68 17.77 4.55 -13.31
CA SER A 68 18.97 5.40 -13.32
C SER A 68 20.17 4.71 -14.00
N ILE A 69 20.35 3.40 -13.80
CA ILE A 69 21.36 2.61 -14.52
C ILE A 69 21.06 2.60 -16.03
N GLY A 70 19.78 2.48 -16.41
CA GLY A 70 19.38 2.62 -17.82
C GLY A 70 19.80 3.96 -18.43
N GLY A 71 19.62 5.06 -17.69
CA GLY A 71 20.08 6.39 -18.06
C GLY A 71 21.62 6.47 -18.17
N LEU A 72 22.34 5.85 -17.22
CA LEU A 72 23.81 5.75 -17.26
C LEU A 72 24.28 5.03 -18.53
N VAL A 73 23.68 3.89 -18.86
CA VAL A 73 24.00 3.14 -20.08
C VAL A 73 23.74 3.97 -21.34
N ALA A 74 22.64 4.74 -21.37
CA ALA A 74 22.34 5.64 -22.48
C ALA A 74 23.41 6.74 -22.65
N LEU A 75 23.91 7.34 -21.56
CA LEU A 75 25.02 8.31 -21.57
C LEU A 75 26.31 7.66 -22.04
N LEU A 76 26.65 6.44 -21.63
CA LEU A 76 27.81 5.70 -22.10
C LEU A 76 27.74 5.40 -23.60
N ILE A 77 26.58 5.01 -24.12
CA ILE A 77 26.38 4.77 -25.56
C ILE A 77 26.56 6.09 -26.33
N ALA A 78 26.01 7.19 -25.81
CA ALA A 78 26.20 8.50 -26.44
C ALA A 78 27.69 8.89 -26.50
N LEU A 79 28.41 8.77 -25.38
CA LEU A 79 29.85 9.05 -25.29
C LEU A 79 30.65 8.16 -26.23
N PHE A 80 30.36 6.85 -26.23
CA PHE A 80 31.06 5.89 -27.12
C PHE A 80 30.81 6.20 -28.60
N SER A 81 29.56 6.53 -28.96
CA SER A 81 29.20 6.90 -30.33
C SER A 81 29.93 8.15 -30.79
N THR A 82 30.12 9.15 -29.91
CA THR A 82 30.85 10.37 -30.22
C THR A 82 32.35 10.11 -30.33
N TYR A 83 32.94 9.38 -29.38
CA TYR A 83 34.36 9.08 -29.34
C TYR A 83 34.85 8.30 -30.58
N PHE A 84 34.08 7.32 -31.03
CA PHE A 84 34.39 6.49 -32.19
C PHE A 84 33.80 7.04 -33.50
N ALA A 85 33.25 8.26 -33.51
CA ALA A 85 32.56 8.86 -34.66
C ALA A 85 31.51 7.92 -35.30
N LEU A 86 30.85 7.12 -34.50
CA LEU A 86 29.83 6.18 -34.96
C LEU A 86 28.55 6.91 -35.32
N ASN A 87 27.73 6.25 -36.17
CA ASN A 87 26.45 6.79 -36.53
C ASN A 87 25.51 6.81 -35.28
N TRP A 88 24.99 7.99 -34.91
CA TRP A 88 24.08 8.21 -33.80
C TRP A 88 22.83 7.30 -33.87
N ARG A 89 22.48 6.81 -35.04
CA ARG A 89 21.37 5.87 -35.25
C ARG A 89 21.55 4.55 -34.51
N LEU A 90 22.77 4.13 -34.21
CA LEU A 90 23.07 2.91 -33.44
C LEU A 90 22.48 2.93 -32.05
N ALA A 91 22.39 4.10 -31.40
CA ALA A 91 21.77 4.25 -30.09
C ALA A 91 20.28 3.86 -30.12
N PHE A 92 19.58 4.18 -31.22
CA PHE A 92 18.16 3.81 -31.38
C PHE A 92 17.98 2.33 -31.71
N TRP A 93 18.87 1.72 -32.47
CA TRP A 93 18.90 0.27 -32.70
C TRP A 93 19.10 -0.49 -31.39
N PHE A 94 20.00 -0.01 -30.52
CA PHE A 94 20.16 -0.57 -29.18
C PHE A 94 18.86 -0.44 -28.36
N GLY A 95 18.19 0.70 -28.41
CA GLY A 95 16.89 0.92 -27.79
C GLY A 95 15.79 -0.05 -28.27
N LEU A 96 15.83 -0.40 -29.58
CA LEU A 96 14.93 -1.42 -30.13
C LEU A 96 15.18 -2.81 -29.50
N VAL A 97 16.43 -3.23 -29.39
CA VAL A 97 16.80 -4.52 -28.76
C VAL A 97 16.32 -4.58 -27.32
N VAL A 98 16.56 -3.53 -26.52
CA VAL A 98 16.10 -3.42 -25.13
C VAL A 98 14.56 -3.52 -25.05
N SER A 99 13.86 -2.87 -26.01
CA SER A 99 12.40 -2.91 -26.07
C SER A 99 11.84 -4.32 -26.36
N VAL A 100 12.50 -5.09 -27.21
CA VAL A 100 12.13 -6.49 -27.48
C VAL A 100 12.33 -7.36 -26.26
N VAL A 101 13.47 -7.21 -25.56
CA VAL A 101 13.74 -7.92 -24.30
C VAL A 101 12.66 -7.59 -23.25
N GLY A 102 12.30 -6.30 -23.12
CA GLY A 102 11.24 -5.85 -22.23
C GLY A 102 9.88 -6.45 -22.57
N LEU A 103 9.53 -6.57 -23.86
CA LEU A 103 8.29 -7.20 -24.32
C LEU A 103 8.24 -8.68 -23.91
N VAL A 104 9.32 -9.44 -24.16
CA VAL A 104 9.41 -10.87 -23.79
C VAL A 104 9.34 -11.04 -22.28
N ALA A 105 10.02 -10.20 -21.50
CA ALA A 105 9.95 -10.26 -20.03
C ALA A 105 8.52 -10.05 -19.52
N ARG A 106 7.76 -9.10 -20.09
CA ARG A 106 6.38 -8.82 -19.69
C ARG A 106 5.40 -9.94 -19.98
N THR A 107 5.55 -10.64 -21.11
CA THR A 107 4.69 -11.79 -21.42
C THR A 107 4.86 -12.95 -20.43
N ARG A 108 5.95 -12.95 -19.65
CA ARG A 108 6.24 -13.93 -18.61
C ARG A 108 5.73 -13.53 -17.22
N LEU A 109 5.36 -12.26 -17.00
CA LEU A 109 4.83 -11.81 -15.72
C LEU A 109 3.41 -12.31 -15.50
N ARG A 110 3.15 -12.86 -14.32
CA ARG A 110 1.80 -13.25 -13.90
C ARG A 110 1.06 -12.02 -13.36
N GLU A 111 -0.27 -12.01 -13.49
CA GLU A 111 -1.11 -11.00 -12.82
C GLU A 111 -0.87 -11.06 -11.31
N THR A 112 -0.94 -9.89 -10.64
CA THR A 112 -0.83 -9.86 -9.17
C THR A 112 -2.00 -10.64 -8.55
N PRO A 113 -1.77 -11.31 -7.41
CA PRO A 113 -2.84 -12.04 -6.71
C PRO A 113 -4.05 -11.16 -6.43
N GLU A 114 -3.83 -9.91 -5.99
CA GLU A 114 -4.92 -8.94 -5.72
C GLU A 114 -5.75 -8.62 -6.96
N PHE A 115 -5.11 -8.43 -8.12
CA PHE A 115 -5.83 -8.10 -9.35
C PHE A 115 -6.51 -9.33 -9.98
N ALA A 116 -5.87 -10.51 -9.95
CA ALA A 116 -6.46 -11.76 -10.43
C ALA A 116 -7.76 -12.06 -9.66
N ASP A 117 -7.76 -11.82 -8.38
CA ASP A 117 -8.90 -12.00 -7.48
C ASP A 117 -10.02 -10.98 -7.76
N TYR A 118 -9.67 -9.70 -7.93
CA TYR A 118 -10.62 -8.68 -8.35
C TYR A 118 -11.31 -9.08 -9.68
N LYS A 119 -10.54 -9.56 -10.66
CA LYS A 119 -11.06 -10.00 -11.97
C LYS A 119 -12.00 -11.20 -11.85
N THR A 120 -11.68 -12.14 -10.96
CA THR A 120 -12.54 -13.30 -10.67
C THR A 120 -13.85 -12.85 -10.05
N ARG A 121 -13.82 -11.93 -9.08
CA ARG A 121 -15.02 -11.33 -8.47
C ARG A 121 -15.89 -10.60 -9.48
N MET A 122 -15.29 -9.82 -10.38
CA MET A 122 -16.04 -9.12 -11.42
C MET A 122 -16.70 -10.08 -12.41
N LYS A 123 -16.02 -11.19 -12.77
CA LYS A 123 -16.63 -12.23 -13.62
C LYS A 123 -17.85 -12.87 -12.95
N ILE A 124 -17.70 -13.26 -11.68
CA ILE A 124 -18.78 -13.88 -10.92
C ILE A 124 -19.93 -12.89 -10.71
N LYS A 125 -19.61 -11.62 -10.44
CA LYS A 125 -20.62 -10.56 -10.29
C LYS A 125 -21.39 -10.33 -11.59
N ASN A 126 -20.74 -10.28 -12.74
CA ASN A 126 -21.40 -10.13 -14.03
C ASN A 126 -22.29 -11.34 -14.34
N GLN A 127 -21.91 -12.56 -13.91
CA GLN A 127 -22.76 -13.75 -14.03
C GLN A 127 -23.99 -13.71 -13.12
N ILE A 128 -23.92 -13.00 -11.97
CA ILE A 128 -25.04 -12.80 -11.05
C ILE A 128 -25.94 -11.65 -11.51
N SER A 129 -25.40 -10.60 -12.17
CA SER A 129 -26.16 -9.44 -12.63
C SER A 129 -27.03 -9.72 -13.86
N ASP A 130 -26.86 -10.84 -14.56
CA ASP A 130 -27.82 -11.35 -15.54
C ASP A 130 -29.17 -11.74 -14.88
N CYS A 131 -29.23 -11.80 -13.54
CA CYS A 131 -30.45 -11.83 -12.76
C CYS A 131 -30.76 -10.41 -12.25
N LYS A 132 -31.38 -9.56 -13.10
CA LYS A 132 -32.01 -8.25 -12.81
C LYS A 132 -31.72 -7.67 -11.41
N TYR A 133 -30.59 -7.02 -11.21
CA TYR A 133 -30.34 -6.12 -10.08
C TYR A 133 -29.71 -4.83 -10.58
N GLU A 134 -30.36 -3.72 -10.27
CA GLU A 134 -29.96 -2.36 -10.66
C GLU A 134 -28.54 -2.02 -10.30
N ASP A 135 -27.90 -1.30 -11.19
CA ASP A 135 -26.50 -0.85 -11.27
C ASP A 135 -26.08 0.15 -10.15
N ASN A 136 -26.41 -0.16 -8.90
CA ASN A 136 -25.96 0.60 -7.73
C ASN A 136 -24.70 -0.01 -7.10
N ASN A 137 -23.61 -0.10 -7.89
CA ASN A 137 -22.35 -0.63 -7.42
C ASN A 137 -21.57 0.41 -6.60
N PRO A 138 -21.51 0.31 -5.26
CA PRO A 138 -20.78 1.28 -4.43
C PRO A 138 -19.28 1.27 -4.68
N LEU A 139 -18.69 0.14 -5.16
CA LEU A 139 -17.28 0.05 -5.53
C LEU A 139 -16.92 0.89 -6.76
N GLN A 140 -17.88 1.17 -7.65
CA GLN A 140 -17.69 2.10 -8.77
C GLN A 140 -17.84 3.57 -8.36
N LYS A 141 -18.58 3.85 -7.27
CA LYS A 141 -18.87 5.20 -6.77
C LYS A 141 -17.89 5.69 -5.69
N GLU A 142 -16.88 4.91 -5.31
CA GLU A 142 -15.86 5.40 -4.37
C GLU A 142 -15.19 6.65 -4.92
N LYS A 143 -15.41 7.76 -4.21
CA LYS A 143 -14.82 9.06 -4.57
C LYS A 143 -13.32 9.02 -4.28
N ILE A 144 -12.54 9.28 -5.31
CA ILE A 144 -11.08 9.44 -5.17
C ILE A 144 -10.81 10.73 -4.41
N ASP A 145 -9.95 10.66 -3.41
CA ASP A 145 -9.53 11.84 -2.65
C ASP A 145 -8.65 12.75 -3.51
N LYS A 146 -9.19 13.93 -3.87
CA LYS A 146 -8.48 14.92 -4.70
C LYS A 146 -7.20 15.42 -4.04
N LYS A 147 -7.14 15.46 -2.70
CA LYS A 147 -5.94 15.89 -1.96
C LYS A 147 -4.83 14.85 -2.06
N LEU A 148 -5.20 13.56 -2.06
CA LEU A 148 -4.25 12.48 -2.31
C LEU A 148 -3.68 12.55 -3.74
N ALA A 149 -4.54 12.81 -4.72
CA ALA A 149 -4.13 13.01 -6.10
C ALA A 149 -3.12 14.15 -6.25
N LEU A 150 -3.42 15.28 -5.62
CA LEU A 150 -2.52 16.44 -5.62
C LEU A 150 -1.20 16.12 -4.92
N ALA A 151 -1.24 15.42 -3.79
CA ALA A 151 -0.02 15.03 -3.07
C ALA A 151 0.87 14.11 -3.93
N TYR A 152 0.26 13.10 -4.57
CA TYR A 152 0.97 12.21 -5.50
C TYR A 152 1.55 13.00 -6.69
N PHE A 153 0.76 13.88 -7.31
CA PHE A 153 1.20 14.73 -8.41
C PHE A 153 2.43 15.56 -8.04
N VAL A 154 2.43 16.18 -6.84
CA VAL A 154 3.56 16.96 -6.34
C VAL A 154 4.80 16.07 -6.16
N PHE A 155 4.66 14.88 -5.55
CA PHE A 155 5.79 13.96 -5.38
C PHE A 155 6.35 13.52 -6.73
N SER A 156 5.51 13.08 -7.65
CA SER A 156 5.93 12.63 -8.97
C SER A 156 6.53 13.76 -9.83
N SER A 157 6.20 15.04 -9.56
CA SER A 157 6.77 16.20 -10.25
C SER A 157 8.21 16.51 -9.81
N MET A 158 8.63 16.06 -8.62
CA MET A 158 9.95 16.35 -8.09
C MET A 158 11.07 15.70 -8.92
N ILE A 159 10.88 14.46 -9.36
CA ILE A 159 11.88 13.72 -10.12
C ILE A 159 12.19 14.41 -11.46
N PRO A 160 11.19 14.67 -12.35
CA PRO A 160 11.47 15.33 -13.63
C PRO A 160 11.96 16.76 -13.47
N LEU A 161 11.56 17.50 -12.44
CA LEU A 161 12.09 18.83 -12.16
C LEU A 161 13.56 18.79 -11.78
N CYS A 162 13.94 17.94 -10.82
CA CYS A 162 15.32 17.79 -10.41
C CYS A 162 16.19 17.30 -11.58
N PHE A 163 15.67 16.37 -12.39
CA PHE A 163 16.35 15.89 -13.59
C PHE A 163 16.60 17.02 -14.59
N TYR A 164 15.56 17.82 -14.90
CA TYR A 164 15.68 18.94 -15.84
C TYR A 164 16.75 19.93 -15.39
N ILE A 165 16.70 20.39 -14.14
CA ILE A 165 17.64 21.40 -13.64
C ILE A 165 19.06 20.83 -13.55
N THR A 166 19.21 19.61 -13.03
CA THR A 166 20.53 18.99 -12.79
C THR A 166 21.28 18.66 -14.08
N TYR A 167 20.57 18.15 -15.09
CA TYR A 167 21.23 17.62 -16.30
C TYR A 167 21.08 18.53 -17.50
N ILE A 168 19.89 19.07 -17.76
CA ILE A 168 19.63 19.86 -18.99
C ILE A 168 20.08 21.29 -18.77
N TYR A 169 19.47 21.96 -17.77
CA TYR A 169 19.80 23.36 -17.51
C TYR A 169 21.28 23.57 -17.11
N MET A 170 21.81 22.73 -16.22
CA MET A 170 23.24 22.80 -15.90
C MET A 170 24.14 22.45 -17.10
N GLY A 171 23.68 21.64 -18.06
CA GLY A 171 24.35 21.40 -19.32
C GLY A 171 24.50 22.69 -20.15
N ASP A 172 23.45 23.50 -20.23
CA ASP A 172 23.48 24.79 -20.89
C ASP A 172 24.40 25.80 -20.15
N VAL A 173 24.39 25.80 -18.82
CA VAL A 173 25.31 26.60 -17.99
C VAL A 173 26.77 26.20 -18.27
N MET A 174 27.08 24.89 -18.29
CA MET A 174 28.42 24.40 -18.62
C MET A 174 28.89 24.85 -19.99
N LYS A 175 28.01 24.77 -20.97
CA LYS A 175 28.32 25.21 -22.34
C LYS A 175 28.51 26.72 -22.43
N LYS A 176 27.66 27.52 -21.79
CA LYS A 176 27.63 28.98 -21.91
C LYS A 176 28.71 29.68 -21.09
N TYR A 177 28.96 29.22 -19.88
CA TYR A 177 29.85 29.92 -18.92
C TYR A 177 31.22 29.27 -18.73
N LEU A 178 31.34 27.95 -18.98
CA LEU A 178 32.60 27.20 -18.87
C LEU A 178 33.14 26.76 -20.23
N GLU A 179 32.47 27.09 -21.33
CA GLU A 179 32.83 26.74 -22.71
C GLU A 179 33.17 25.25 -22.89
N MET A 180 32.50 24.37 -22.13
CA MET A 180 32.79 22.94 -22.13
C MET A 180 32.32 22.29 -23.44
N SER A 181 33.13 21.36 -23.96
CA SER A 181 32.75 20.52 -25.09
C SER A 181 31.62 19.56 -24.72
N PHE A 182 30.87 19.10 -25.70
CA PHE A 182 29.77 18.15 -25.50
C PHE A 182 30.21 16.89 -24.71
N ASP A 183 31.38 16.33 -25.07
CA ASP A 183 31.92 15.12 -24.42
C ASP A 183 32.23 15.35 -22.94
N THR A 184 32.77 16.53 -22.62
CA THR A 184 33.05 16.91 -21.22
C THR A 184 31.78 17.08 -20.42
N ILE A 185 30.72 17.64 -21.01
CA ILE A 185 29.40 17.77 -20.38
C ILE A 185 28.78 16.38 -20.12
N VAL A 186 28.85 15.47 -21.10
CA VAL A 186 28.35 14.09 -20.94
C VAL A 186 29.14 13.35 -19.85
N MET A 187 30.48 13.50 -19.81
CA MET A 187 31.30 12.93 -18.74
C MET A 187 30.95 13.48 -17.36
N GLN A 188 30.69 14.79 -17.27
CA GLN A 188 30.24 15.42 -16.03
C GLN A 188 28.89 14.85 -15.57
N ASN A 189 27.91 14.77 -16.47
CA ASN A 189 26.60 14.19 -16.19
C ASN A 189 26.70 12.71 -15.77
N LEU A 190 27.64 11.95 -16.36
CA LEU A 190 27.90 10.57 -15.97
C LEU A 190 28.38 10.45 -14.51
N LYS A 191 29.34 11.32 -14.10
CA LYS A 191 29.81 11.37 -12.69
C LYS A 191 28.66 11.68 -11.72
N VAL A 192 27.85 12.69 -12.06
CA VAL A 192 26.70 13.09 -11.24
C VAL A 192 25.67 11.97 -11.15
N THR A 193 25.42 11.25 -12.24
CA THR A 193 24.49 10.10 -12.24
C THR A 193 24.97 8.98 -11.31
N ILE A 194 26.27 8.66 -11.32
CA ILE A 194 26.85 7.67 -10.41
C ILE A 194 26.66 8.10 -8.96
N LEU A 195 26.94 9.37 -8.63
CA LEU A 195 26.76 9.90 -7.27
C LEU A 195 25.28 9.90 -6.85
N SER A 196 24.36 10.21 -7.77
CA SER A 196 22.91 10.16 -7.52
C SER A 196 22.43 8.74 -7.27
N ILE A 197 22.93 7.74 -8.00
CA ILE A 197 22.64 6.31 -7.77
C ILE A 197 23.12 5.90 -6.39
N LEU A 198 24.32 6.29 -5.97
CA LEU A 198 24.84 6.00 -4.63
C LEU A 198 23.94 6.64 -3.53
N GLY A 199 23.52 7.89 -3.73
CA GLY A 199 22.56 8.57 -2.85
C GLY A 199 21.21 7.83 -2.75
N THR A 200 20.69 7.34 -3.86
CA THR A 200 19.45 6.54 -3.88
C THR A 200 19.62 5.21 -3.16
N ILE A 201 20.77 4.52 -3.35
CA ILE A 201 21.09 3.28 -2.61
C ILE A 201 21.13 3.55 -1.09
N VAL A 202 21.77 4.63 -0.66
CA VAL A 202 21.77 5.03 0.76
C VAL A 202 20.34 5.25 1.26
N SER A 203 19.49 5.93 0.48
CA SER A 203 18.09 6.14 0.80
C SER A 203 17.32 4.81 0.96
N ILE A 204 17.55 3.83 0.07
CA ILE A 204 16.97 2.48 0.15
C ILE A 204 17.39 1.78 1.45
N LEU A 205 18.68 1.84 1.81
CA LEU A 205 19.19 1.24 3.04
C LEU A 205 18.59 1.90 4.28
N LEU A 206 18.42 3.22 4.27
CA LEU A 206 17.74 3.96 5.34
C LEU A 206 16.26 3.58 5.46
N MET A 207 15.58 3.30 4.35
CA MET A 207 14.18 2.85 4.35
C MET A 207 13.98 1.48 4.98
N LYS A 208 15.02 0.69 5.19
CA LYS A 208 14.97 -0.53 6.00
C LYS A 208 14.66 -0.25 7.46
N LYS A 209 15.11 0.90 7.99
CA LYS A 209 15.02 1.28 9.42
C LYS A 209 14.14 2.51 9.68
N THR A 210 13.80 3.28 8.63
CA THR A 210 13.17 4.59 8.81
C THR A 210 12.05 4.77 7.78
N HIS A 211 10.91 5.30 8.22
CA HIS A 211 9.75 5.53 7.34
C HIS A 211 10.09 6.52 6.21
N PRO A 212 9.66 6.28 4.94
CA PRO A 212 9.94 7.15 3.79
C PRO A 212 9.63 8.63 4.02
N ILE A 213 8.54 8.93 4.73
CA ILE A 213 8.14 10.30 5.11
C ILE A 213 9.25 11.03 5.88
N LYS A 214 9.96 10.34 6.80
CA LYS A 214 11.04 10.95 7.57
C LYS A 214 12.27 11.21 6.69
N ILE A 215 12.60 10.26 5.81
CA ILE A 215 13.76 10.36 4.91
C ILE A 215 13.56 11.52 3.93
N LEU A 216 12.41 11.58 3.24
CA LEU A 216 12.13 12.69 2.33
C LEU A 216 12.12 14.03 3.06
N ARG A 217 11.50 14.11 4.24
CA ARG A 217 11.52 15.34 5.03
C ARG A 217 12.94 15.78 5.38
N SER A 218 13.80 14.84 5.79
CA SER A 218 15.19 15.13 6.14
C SER A 218 15.99 15.58 4.91
N SER A 219 15.82 14.93 3.74
CA SER A 219 16.49 15.33 2.51
C SER A 219 16.09 16.74 2.06
N LEU A 220 14.80 17.09 2.17
CA LEU A 220 14.31 18.44 1.89
C LEU A 220 14.86 19.49 2.85
N LEU A 221 14.97 19.18 4.15
CA LEU A 221 15.55 20.08 5.13
C LEU A 221 17.05 20.30 4.89
N ILE A 222 17.80 19.25 4.55
CA ILE A 222 19.20 19.36 4.16
C ILE A 222 19.33 20.22 2.91
N PHE A 223 18.52 19.97 1.90
CA PHE A 223 18.54 20.75 0.67
C PHE A 223 18.25 22.24 0.91
N LEU A 224 17.30 22.58 1.81
CA LEU A 224 17.00 23.97 2.17
C LEU A 224 18.19 24.71 2.77
N ILE A 225 19.11 24.01 3.45
CA ILE A 225 20.35 24.63 3.98
C ILE A 225 21.27 25.05 2.83
N PHE A 226 21.36 24.24 1.78
CA PHE A 226 22.24 24.52 0.64
C PHE A 226 21.60 25.45 -0.41
N LEU A 227 20.30 25.49 -0.50
CA LEU A 227 19.56 26.23 -1.53
C LEU A 227 19.95 27.72 -1.65
N PRO A 228 20.15 28.48 -0.55
CA PRO A 228 20.53 29.90 -0.63
C PRO A 228 21.92 30.13 -1.25
N PHE A 229 22.81 29.14 -1.13
CA PHE A 229 24.20 29.24 -1.61
C PHE A 229 24.34 28.92 -3.09
N ILE A 230 23.36 28.24 -3.71
CA ILE A 230 23.43 27.80 -5.12
C ILE A 230 23.60 28.98 -6.07
N PRO A 231 22.76 30.04 -6.08
CA PRO A 231 22.94 31.15 -7.00
C PRO A 231 24.28 31.87 -6.77
N TYR A 232 24.65 32.11 -5.52
CA TYR A 232 25.92 32.77 -5.20
C TYR A 232 27.13 32.00 -5.72
N THR A 233 27.15 30.66 -5.60
CA THR A 233 28.24 29.83 -6.08
C THR A 233 28.27 29.77 -7.60
N LEU A 234 27.13 29.81 -8.29
CA LEU A 234 27.05 29.86 -9.74
C LEU A 234 27.55 31.20 -10.29
N ASP A 235 27.28 32.31 -9.59
CA ASP A 235 27.74 33.65 -10.02
C ASP A 235 29.23 33.89 -9.75
N ASN A 236 29.77 33.41 -8.61
CA ASN A 236 31.06 33.85 -8.12
C ASN A 236 32.15 32.77 -8.06
N LEU A 237 31.75 31.51 -7.94
CA LEU A 237 32.66 30.38 -7.65
C LEU A 237 32.52 29.23 -8.65
N LEU A 238 32.07 29.52 -9.87
CA LEU A 238 31.79 28.51 -10.87
C LEU A 238 33.08 27.83 -11.36
N ASN A 239 33.26 26.58 -10.99
CA ASN A 239 34.27 25.66 -11.51
C ASN A 239 33.70 24.24 -11.52
N ILE A 240 34.43 23.28 -12.09
CA ILE A 240 33.95 21.91 -12.26
C ILE A 240 33.63 21.20 -10.95
N TYR A 241 34.34 21.49 -9.86
CA TYR A 241 34.10 20.86 -8.55
C TYR A 241 32.87 21.43 -7.86
N THR A 242 32.71 22.76 -7.85
CA THR A 242 31.53 23.43 -7.29
C THR A 242 30.30 23.06 -8.09
N LEU A 243 30.40 22.96 -9.40
CA LEU A 243 29.33 22.54 -10.29
C LEU A 243 28.88 21.09 -9.96
N THR A 244 29.83 20.17 -9.79
CA THR A 244 29.53 18.78 -9.41
C THR A 244 28.76 18.74 -8.08
N LEU A 245 29.23 19.51 -7.09
CA LEU A 245 28.57 19.60 -5.80
C LEU A 245 27.14 20.14 -5.92
N ILE A 246 26.96 21.23 -6.68
CA ILE A 246 25.65 21.84 -6.92
C ILE A 246 24.72 20.84 -7.60
N GLN A 247 25.15 20.14 -8.65
CA GLN A 247 24.34 19.15 -9.36
C GLN A 247 23.89 18.01 -8.44
N VAL A 248 24.79 17.49 -7.60
CA VAL A 248 24.45 16.44 -6.62
C VAL A 248 23.46 16.96 -5.58
N VAL A 249 23.67 18.17 -5.06
CA VAL A 249 22.75 18.80 -4.10
C VAL A 249 21.37 19.02 -4.71
N MET A 250 21.28 19.47 -5.96
CA MET A 250 20.02 19.69 -6.68
C MET A 250 19.18 18.42 -6.84
N PHE A 251 19.81 17.25 -6.78
CA PHE A 251 19.10 15.97 -6.88
C PHE A 251 18.59 15.44 -5.52
N LEU A 252 19.05 16.01 -4.39
CA LEU A 252 18.63 15.59 -3.04
C LEU A 252 17.11 15.50 -2.84
N PRO A 253 16.29 16.45 -3.33
CA PRO A 253 14.84 16.37 -3.16
C PRO A 253 14.19 15.14 -3.80
N ALA A 254 14.78 14.59 -4.86
CA ALA A 254 14.25 13.44 -5.61
C ALA A 254 14.61 12.08 -4.99
N ILE A 255 15.67 12.00 -4.16
CA ILE A 255 16.30 10.74 -3.70
C ILE A 255 15.34 9.77 -2.97
N ALA A 256 14.26 10.25 -2.34
CA ALA A 256 13.37 9.44 -1.51
C ALA A 256 11.90 9.48 -1.96
N VAL A 257 11.62 10.04 -3.12
CA VAL A 257 10.24 10.24 -3.64
C VAL A 257 9.54 8.91 -3.90
N PHE A 258 10.24 7.90 -4.43
CA PHE A 258 9.69 6.59 -4.75
C PHE A 258 8.98 5.92 -3.54
N GLY A 259 9.49 6.13 -2.33
CA GLY A 259 8.86 5.62 -1.11
C GLY A 259 7.54 6.32 -0.78
N MET A 260 7.39 7.60 -1.14
CA MET A 260 6.15 8.37 -0.96
C MET A 260 5.08 7.95 -1.95
N GLU A 261 5.45 7.66 -3.19
CA GLU A 261 4.54 7.15 -4.22
C GLU A 261 3.89 5.83 -3.79
N ILE A 262 4.68 4.90 -3.26
CA ILE A 262 4.19 3.63 -2.69
C ILE A 262 3.20 3.86 -1.53
N CYS A 263 3.44 4.84 -0.67
CA CYS A 263 2.49 5.18 0.39
C CYS A 263 1.14 5.64 -0.15
N CYS A 264 1.10 6.29 -1.32
CA CYS A 264 -0.14 6.76 -1.94
C CYS A 264 -0.98 5.64 -2.56
N PHE A 265 -0.35 4.58 -3.11
CA PHE A 265 -1.04 3.55 -3.88
C PHE A 265 -2.16 2.84 -3.12
N VAL A 266 -1.98 2.63 -1.83
CA VAL A 266 -2.90 1.87 -0.99
C VAL A 266 -4.27 2.55 -0.80
N TYR A 267 -4.36 3.86 -1.03
CA TYR A 267 -5.57 4.66 -0.77
C TYR A 267 -6.51 4.78 -1.98
N ILE A 268 -6.18 4.15 -3.11
CA ILE A 268 -7.03 4.15 -4.30
C ILE A 268 -7.52 2.73 -4.59
N PRO A 269 -8.80 2.56 -4.99
CA PRO A 269 -9.37 1.27 -5.33
C PRO A 269 -8.57 0.53 -6.42
N ILE A 270 -8.40 -0.79 -6.29
CA ILE A 270 -7.56 -1.63 -7.15
C ILE A 270 -7.88 -1.43 -8.64
N ASN A 271 -9.17 -1.37 -8.99
CA ASN A 271 -9.63 -1.24 -10.38
C ASN A 271 -9.25 0.08 -11.06
N LYS A 272 -9.02 1.15 -10.27
CA LYS A 272 -8.67 2.49 -10.78
C LYS A 272 -7.20 2.83 -10.53
N ARG A 273 -6.53 2.08 -9.65
CA ARG A 273 -5.21 2.38 -9.12
C ARG A 273 -4.18 2.58 -10.22
N PHE A 274 -4.01 1.60 -11.11
CA PHE A 274 -3.03 1.68 -12.20
C PHE A 274 -3.30 2.86 -13.15
N SER A 275 -4.52 2.95 -13.71
CA SER A 275 -4.85 3.99 -14.69
C SER A 275 -4.74 5.40 -14.09
N TYR A 276 -5.14 5.54 -12.83
CA TYR A 276 -5.13 6.82 -12.14
C TYR A 276 -3.71 7.31 -11.84
N PHE A 277 -2.87 6.45 -11.27
CA PHE A 277 -1.49 6.82 -10.97
C PHE A 277 -0.63 6.95 -12.23
N ALA A 278 -0.83 6.12 -13.24
CA ALA A 278 -0.14 6.25 -14.52
C ALA A 278 -0.48 7.60 -15.21
N LEU A 279 -1.76 8.00 -15.19
CA LEU A 279 -2.18 9.30 -15.72
C LEU A 279 -1.54 10.47 -14.94
N LEU A 280 -1.59 10.43 -13.61
CA LEU A 280 -1.01 11.48 -12.77
C LEU A 280 0.50 11.56 -12.93
N PHE A 281 1.19 10.42 -12.99
CA PHE A 281 2.63 10.35 -13.23
C PHE A 281 3.01 10.96 -14.58
N GLY A 282 2.27 10.61 -15.63
CA GLY A 282 2.49 11.17 -16.95
C GLY A 282 2.24 12.67 -17.03
N LEU A 283 1.15 13.11 -16.42
CA LEU A 283 0.80 14.53 -16.35
C LEU A 283 1.84 15.33 -15.55
N SER A 284 2.33 14.77 -14.43
CA SER A 284 3.36 15.40 -13.62
C SER A 284 4.66 15.57 -14.39
N GLY A 285 5.09 14.55 -15.13
CA GLY A 285 6.27 14.61 -15.98
C GLY A 285 6.12 15.65 -17.10
N ALA A 286 5.04 15.59 -17.88
CA ALA A 286 4.80 16.49 -19.00
C ALA A 286 4.72 17.96 -18.55
N LEU A 287 3.95 18.24 -17.49
CA LEU A 287 3.81 19.61 -16.98
C LEU A 287 5.12 20.11 -16.36
N SER A 288 5.85 19.28 -15.63
CA SER A 288 7.12 19.67 -15.03
C SER A 288 8.15 20.05 -16.10
N PHE A 289 8.34 19.20 -17.11
CA PHE A 289 9.27 19.55 -18.20
C PHE A 289 8.85 20.81 -18.96
N THR A 290 7.56 20.93 -19.30
CA THR A 290 7.08 22.05 -20.11
C THR A 290 7.07 23.35 -19.32
N LEU A 291 6.41 23.37 -18.16
CA LEU A 291 6.23 24.61 -17.39
C LEU A 291 7.57 25.09 -16.83
N PHE A 292 8.35 24.21 -16.19
CA PHE A 292 9.57 24.65 -15.53
C PHE A 292 10.68 25.04 -16.52
N SER A 293 10.75 24.41 -17.70
CA SER A 293 11.69 24.84 -18.73
C SER A 293 11.41 26.27 -19.22
N PHE A 294 10.14 26.58 -19.51
CA PHE A 294 9.77 27.94 -19.92
C PHE A 294 9.91 28.95 -18.78
N PHE A 295 9.40 28.62 -17.60
CA PHE A 295 9.46 29.53 -16.44
C PHE A 295 10.89 29.79 -15.99
N LEU A 296 11.77 28.78 -15.99
CA LEU A 296 13.16 28.93 -15.57
C LEU A 296 13.88 29.93 -16.49
N VAL A 297 13.81 29.71 -17.81
CA VAL A 297 14.46 30.57 -18.80
C VAL A 297 13.86 32.00 -18.77
N TYR A 298 12.53 32.10 -18.63
CA TYR A 298 11.86 33.40 -18.55
C TYR A 298 12.30 34.19 -17.31
N ILE A 299 12.28 33.56 -16.14
CA ILE A 299 12.61 34.22 -14.86
C ILE A 299 14.12 34.50 -14.79
N GLU A 300 14.98 33.64 -15.37
CA GLU A 300 16.43 33.86 -15.42
C GLU A 300 16.80 35.19 -16.06
N ASN A 301 16.07 35.64 -17.08
CA ASN A 301 16.30 36.93 -17.75
C ASN A 301 16.10 38.14 -16.82
N TYR A 302 15.33 37.98 -15.71
CA TYR A 302 15.07 39.05 -14.74
C TYR A 302 15.91 38.97 -13.48
N VAL A 303 16.15 37.74 -12.97
CA VAL A 303 16.79 37.53 -11.67
C VAL A 303 18.04 36.62 -11.73
N GLY A 304 18.50 36.26 -12.91
CA GLY A 304 19.67 35.37 -13.08
C GLY A 304 19.46 34.01 -12.42
N PHE A 305 20.51 33.45 -11.84
CA PHE A 305 20.47 32.14 -11.18
C PHE A 305 19.55 32.03 -9.96
N TYR A 306 19.03 33.16 -9.43
CA TYR A 306 18.01 33.15 -8.39
C TYR A 306 16.67 32.56 -8.88
N SER A 307 16.48 32.42 -10.19
CA SER A 307 15.37 31.69 -10.80
C SER A 307 15.26 30.24 -10.28
N ILE A 308 16.40 29.56 -10.08
CA ILE A 308 16.49 28.21 -9.50
C ILE A 308 15.89 28.21 -8.10
N TRP A 309 16.23 29.21 -7.29
CA TRP A 309 15.74 29.33 -5.92
C TRP A 309 14.22 29.46 -5.85
N ILE A 310 13.63 30.28 -6.71
CA ILE A 310 12.19 30.50 -6.78
C ILE A 310 11.46 29.18 -7.12
N ILE A 311 11.93 28.45 -8.12
CA ILE A 311 11.31 27.20 -8.57
C ILE A 311 11.38 26.13 -7.48
N TYR A 312 12.57 25.92 -6.90
CA TYR A 312 12.71 24.96 -5.80
C TYR A 312 11.91 25.34 -4.57
N ALA A 313 11.79 26.63 -4.23
CA ALA A 313 10.99 27.08 -3.09
C ALA A 313 9.51 26.70 -3.24
N VAL A 314 8.93 26.90 -4.43
CA VAL A 314 7.54 26.51 -4.73
C VAL A 314 7.38 24.99 -4.63
N MET A 315 8.30 24.23 -5.22
CA MET A 315 8.26 22.76 -5.17
C MET A 315 8.36 22.23 -3.74
N ILE A 316 9.29 22.73 -2.94
CA ILE A 316 9.52 22.31 -1.56
C ILE A 316 8.32 22.65 -0.68
N TYR A 317 7.73 23.82 -0.86
CA TYR A 317 6.51 24.21 -0.14
C TYR A 317 5.37 23.22 -0.43
N GLY A 318 5.13 22.90 -1.71
CA GLY A 318 4.16 21.87 -2.11
C GLY A 318 4.46 20.50 -1.53
N ALA A 319 5.74 20.10 -1.52
CA ALA A 319 6.18 18.83 -0.94
C ALA A 319 5.92 18.75 0.57
N PHE A 320 6.20 19.81 1.33
CA PHE A 320 5.90 19.83 2.78
C PHE A 320 4.40 19.76 3.07
N LEU A 321 3.55 20.43 2.29
CA LEU A 321 2.10 20.32 2.41
C LEU A 321 1.63 18.87 2.12
N SER A 322 2.16 18.25 1.08
CA SER A 322 1.86 16.88 0.69
C SER A 322 2.34 15.88 1.74
N ILE A 323 3.53 16.06 2.30
CA ILE A 323 4.06 15.26 3.42
C ILE A 323 3.15 15.38 4.65
N LYS A 324 2.75 16.61 5.02
CA LYS A 324 1.85 16.86 6.16
C LYS A 324 0.50 16.14 5.96
N TYR A 325 -0.06 16.23 4.76
CA TYR A 325 -1.31 15.56 4.42
C TYR A 325 -1.18 14.03 4.49
N LEU A 326 -0.18 13.46 3.80
CA LEU A 326 0.02 12.01 3.77
C LEU A 326 0.35 11.44 5.15
N LYS A 327 1.16 12.15 5.95
CA LYS A 327 1.43 11.77 7.34
C LYS A 327 0.15 11.71 8.18
N LYS A 328 -0.73 12.71 8.04
CA LYS A 328 -2.04 12.71 8.73
C LYS A 328 -2.90 11.53 8.29
N LEU A 329 -2.89 11.19 7.00
CA LEU A 329 -3.62 10.06 6.44
C LEU A 329 -3.06 8.73 6.95
N GLU A 330 -1.75 8.55 6.95
CA GLU A 330 -1.05 7.36 7.46
C GLU A 330 -1.32 7.16 8.98
N ILE A 331 -1.32 8.23 9.78
CA ILE A 331 -1.67 8.17 11.21
C ILE A 331 -3.13 7.77 11.38
N LYS A 332 -4.06 8.43 10.64
CA LYS A 332 -5.50 8.13 10.73
C LYS A 332 -5.83 6.68 10.40
N THR A 333 -5.07 6.08 9.48
CA THR A 333 -5.26 4.69 9.05
C THR A 333 -4.41 3.68 9.82
N GLY A 334 -3.69 4.11 10.86
CA GLY A 334 -2.83 3.26 11.66
C GLY A 334 -1.56 2.76 10.95
N ARG A 335 -1.21 3.33 9.79
CA ARG A 335 -0.08 2.89 8.96
C ARG A 335 1.24 3.63 9.22
N TYR A 336 1.19 4.73 9.98
CA TYR A 336 2.38 5.52 10.32
C TYR A 336 3.02 4.98 11.59
N HIS A 337 4.05 4.15 11.45
CA HIS A 337 4.76 3.58 12.56
C HIS A 337 6.25 3.85 12.53
N ASN A 338 6.86 3.91 13.73
CA ASN A 338 8.29 3.96 13.87
C ASN A 338 8.84 2.55 13.65
N TYR A 339 9.58 2.40 12.56
CA TYR A 339 10.34 1.18 12.26
C TYR A 339 11.22 0.68 13.41
N PRO A 340 11.57 -0.63 13.47
CA PRO A 340 11.79 -1.47 12.28
C PRO A 340 11.05 -2.80 12.14
N ASN A 341 10.10 -3.23 12.86
CA ASN A 341 9.79 -4.67 12.85
C ASN A 341 8.35 -5.12 12.76
N GLU A 342 7.37 -4.28 12.43
CA GLU A 342 6.02 -4.82 12.47
C GLU A 342 5.16 -4.38 11.30
N ASP A 343 4.57 -5.36 10.63
CA ASP A 343 3.49 -5.17 9.68
C ASP A 343 2.26 -4.52 10.35
N PHE A 344 2.24 -4.42 11.65
CA PHE A 344 1.34 -3.59 12.48
C PHE A 344 1.96 -3.36 13.85
N PRO A 345 1.98 -2.14 14.34
CA PRO A 345 2.20 -1.93 15.74
C PRO A 345 0.84 -1.81 16.45
N TYR A 346 0.34 -2.89 16.85
CA TYR A 346 -0.07 -2.90 18.21
C TYR A 346 1.18 -3.33 18.99
N GLU A 347 1.90 -2.37 19.60
CA GLU A 347 2.69 -2.70 20.76
C GLU A 347 1.75 -3.52 21.62
N ASP A 348 2.16 -4.75 21.85
CA ASP A 348 1.74 -5.51 23.00
C ASP A 348 2.05 -4.62 24.22
N THR A 349 1.14 -3.78 24.61
CA THR A 349 1.14 -3.23 25.97
C THR A 349 0.98 -4.36 26.99
N ALA A 350 0.75 -5.58 26.52
CA ALA A 350 0.93 -6.82 27.27
C ALA A 350 2.40 -7.21 27.49
N GLY A 351 3.37 -6.53 26.91
CA GLY A 351 4.81 -6.73 27.19
C GLY A 351 5.29 -6.08 28.49
N LYS A 352 4.47 -5.31 29.17
CA LYS A 352 4.50 -5.14 30.62
C LYS A 352 3.42 -6.04 31.20
N GLN A 353 3.69 -7.33 31.16
CA GLN A 353 3.11 -8.26 32.09
C GLN A 353 3.50 -7.76 33.50
N GLU A 354 2.64 -6.96 34.11
CA GLU A 354 2.43 -7.11 35.54
C GLU A 354 1.96 -8.55 35.68
N ASP A 355 2.82 -9.38 36.24
CA ASP A 355 2.48 -10.70 36.71
C ASP A 355 1.32 -10.52 37.71
N TYR A 356 0.09 -10.51 37.19
CA TYR A 356 -1.08 -10.69 38.03
C TYR A 356 -0.99 -12.13 38.52
N GLU A 357 -0.72 -12.26 39.82
CA GLU A 357 -0.77 -13.50 40.57
C GLU A 357 -2.13 -14.20 40.32
N TYR A 358 -2.14 -15.16 39.41
CA TYR A 358 -3.27 -16.05 39.14
C TYR A 358 -3.29 -17.26 40.10
N GLU A 359 -2.97 -17.07 41.38
CA GLU A 359 -2.77 -18.18 42.30
C GLU A 359 -4.05 -18.78 42.93
N ASN A 360 -5.25 -18.22 42.72
CA ASN A 360 -6.43 -18.65 43.50
C ASN A 360 -7.64 -19.19 42.71
N LEU A 361 -7.49 -19.62 41.44
CA LEU A 361 -8.63 -20.11 40.64
C LEU A 361 -8.60 -21.61 40.33
N GLU A 362 -7.66 -22.38 40.89
CA GLU A 362 -7.47 -23.79 40.52
C GLU A 362 -8.61 -24.73 40.99
N ASP A 363 -9.31 -24.41 42.05
CA ASP A 363 -10.24 -25.38 42.65
C ASP A 363 -11.68 -25.31 42.13
N GLU A 364 -12.17 -24.15 41.70
CA GLU A 364 -13.54 -24.01 41.17
C GLU A 364 -13.68 -24.51 39.71
N TYR A 365 -12.59 -24.45 38.94
CA TYR A 365 -12.58 -24.85 37.53
C TYR A 365 -12.22 -26.32 37.28
N LYS A 366 -11.74 -27.05 38.27
CA LYS A 366 -11.39 -28.48 38.14
C LYS A 366 -12.58 -29.39 37.78
N SER A 367 -13.80 -28.99 38.16
CA SER A 367 -15.03 -29.76 37.83
C SER A 367 -15.45 -29.64 36.36
N PHE A 368 -15.00 -28.60 35.63
CA PHE A 368 -15.28 -28.37 34.22
C PHE A 368 -14.07 -28.68 33.32
N SER A 369 -13.00 -29.21 33.89
CA SER A 369 -11.70 -29.43 33.24
C SER A 369 -11.66 -30.60 32.23
N ASN A 370 -12.79 -31.25 31.94
CA ASN A 370 -12.86 -32.27 30.89
C ASN A 370 -12.60 -31.59 29.53
N ARG A 371 -11.36 -31.67 29.08
CA ARG A 371 -10.99 -31.35 27.69
C ARG A 371 -11.88 -32.18 26.78
N CYS A 372 -12.72 -31.52 25.99
CA CYS A 372 -13.50 -32.19 24.97
C CYS A 372 -12.76 -32.12 23.64
N GLU A 373 -13.12 -33.01 22.70
CA GLU A 373 -12.55 -33.09 21.37
C GLU A 373 -12.40 -31.71 20.68
N TYR A 374 -13.40 -30.85 20.81
CA TYR A 374 -13.39 -29.50 20.19
C TYR A 374 -12.38 -28.54 20.84
N SER A 375 -12.22 -28.61 22.18
CA SER A 375 -11.25 -27.77 22.89
C SER A 375 -9.81 -28.21 22.63
N GLU A 376 -9.58 -29.54 22.56
CA GLU A 376 -8.27 -30.08 22.22
C GLU A 376 -7.88 -29.76 20.77
N ALA A 377 -8.83 -29.87 19.84
CA ALA A 377 -8.62 -29.52 18.44
C ALA A 377 -8.20 -28.05 18.30
N LEU A 378 -8.89 -27.12 18.98
CA LEU A 378 -8.54 -25.70 18.96
C LEU A 378 -7.13 -25.47 19.56
N LEU A 379 -6.84 -26.00 20.75
CA LEU A 379 -5.56 -25.78 21.43
C LEU A 379 -4.39 -26.32 20.59
N ASN A 380 -4.51 -27.52 20.03
CA ASN A 380 -3.50 -28.10 19.14
C ASN A 380 -3.28 -27.24 17.88
N LYS A 381 -4.36 -26.74 17.29
CA LYS A 381 -4.30 -25.86 16.10
C LYS A 381 -3.59 -24.53 16.44
N LEU A 382 -3.91 -23.93 17.57
CA LEU A 382 -3.29 -22.69 18.04
C LEU A 382 -1.80 -22.86 18.33
N GLU A 383 -1.37 -24.02 18.86
CA GLU A 383 0.06 -24.29 19.03
C GLU A 383 0.81 -24.36 17.68
N ILE A 384 0.20 -24.97 16.68
CA ILE A 384 0.77 -25.04 15.32
C ILE A 384 0.89 -23.64 14.74
N ILE A 385 -0.20 -22.87 14.74
CA ILE A 385 -0.24 -21.50 14.21
C ILE A 385 0.77 -20.60 14.95
N SER A 386 0.83 -20.71 16.29
CA SER A 386 1.78 -19.96 17.12
C SER A 386 3.23 -20.22 16.73
N LYS A 387 3.58 -21.47 16.39
CA LYS A 387 4.91 -21.85 15.92
C LYS A 387 5.20 -21.34 14.50
N GLU A 388 4.24 -21.50 13.59
CA GLU A 388 4.37 -21.06 12.19
C GLU A 388 4.49 -19.54 12.07
N GLU A 389 3.71 -18.80 12.85
CA GLU A 389 3.72 -17.33 12.87
C GLU A 389 4.84 -16.74 13.76
N ASN A 390 5.59 -17.58 14.49
CA ASN A 390 6.60 -17.19 15.48
C ASN A 390 6.07 -16.19 16.52
N ARG A 391 4.83 -16.38 16.99
CA ARG A 391 4.15 -15.54 17.99
C ARG A 391 3.84 -16.35 19.23
N LYS A 392 4.16 -15.79 20.41
CA LYS A 392 3.82 -16.41 21.70
C LYS A 392 2.35 -16.13 22.05
N LEU A 393 1.55 -17.16 22.15
CA LEU A 393 0.19 -17.09 22.68
C LEU A 393 0.18 -17.43 24.17
N ASN A 394 -0.68 -16.74 24.95
CA ASN A 394 -0.94 -17.12 26.33
C ASN A 394 -1.98 -18.26 26.37
N MET A 395 -1.49 -19.49 26.22
CA MET A 395 -2.33 -20.70 26.17
C MET A 395 -3.17 -20.89 27.43
N LYS A 396 -2.66 -20.49 28.63
CA LYS A 396 -3.41 -20.57 29.90
C LYS A 396 -4.62 -19.66 29.88
N LEU A 397 -4.50 -18.42 29.36
CA LEU A 397 -5.63 -17.49 29.26
C LEU A 397 -6.68 -17.96 28.25
N ILE A 398 -6.23 -18.56 27.13
CA ILE A 398 -7.12 -19.16 26.12
C ILE A 398 -7.88 -20.36 26.70
N GLU A 399 -7.19 -21.24 27.44
CA GLU A 399 -7.82 -22.39 28.10
C GLU A 399 -8.84 -21.93 29.14
N LYS A 400 -8.53 -20.88 29.93
CA LYS A 400 -9.49 -20.24 30.85
C LYS A 400 -10.73 -19.74 30.12
N ALA A 401 -10.57 -19.09 28.95
CA ALA A 401 -11.68 -18.60 28.16
C ALA A 401 -12.57 -19.74 27.63
N ILE A 402 -11.98 -20.84 27.21
CA ILE A 402 -12.72 -22.03 26.77
C ILE A 402 -13.56 -22.60 27.92
N ILE A 403 -12.98 -22.75 29.11
CA ILE A 403 -13.69 -23.26 30.31
C ILE A 403 -14.82 -22.30 30.71
N PHE A 404 -14.55 -20.99 30.67
CA PHE A 404 -15.54 -19.95 30.97
C PHE A 404 -16.71 -19.98 30.00
N ALA A 405 -16.45 -20.04 28.69
CA ALA A 405 -17.53 -20.16 27.69
C ALA A 405 -18.35 -21.43 27.86
N LYS A 406 -17.73 -22.58 28.15
CA LYS A 406 -18.43 -23.84 28.47
C LYS A 406 -19.32 -23.72 29.71
N LYS A 407 -18.83 -23.08 30.78
CA LYS A 407 -19.59 -22.87 32.03
C LYS A 407 -20.86 -22.06 31.77
N TRP A 408 -20.75 -20.93 31.02
CA TRP A 408 -21.86 -20.03 30.80
C TRP A 408 -22.87 -20.53 29.74
N HIS A 409 -22.43 -21.22 28.70
CA HIS A 409 -23.35 -21.85 27.74
C HIS A 409 -23.96 -23.17 28.25
N GLY A 410 -23.30 -23.83 29.23
CA GLY A 410 -23.85 -25.04 29.87
C GLY A 410 -24.23 -26.13 28.87
N THR A 411 -25.49 -26.59 28.97
CA THR A 411 -26.06 -27.64 28.11
C THR A 411 -26.77 -27.11 26.87
N GLN A 412 -26.60 -25.82 26.53
CA GLN A 412 -27.22 -25.25 25.34
C GLN A 412 -26.74 -25.97 24.07
N MET A 413 -27.68 -26.29 23.18
CA MET A 413 -27.43 -26.92 21.89
C MET A 413 -27.68 -25.91 20.76
N ARG A 414 -26.96 -26.02 19.66
CA ARG A 414 -27.27 -25.25 18.45
C ARG A 414 -28.62 -25.64 17.86
N LYS A 415 -29.25 -24.75 17.13
CA LYS A 415 -30.56 -24.99 16.47
C LYS A 415 -30.51 -26.16 15.48
N THR A 416 -29.36 -26.53 15.00
CA THR A 416 -29.13 -27.73 14.16
C THR A 416 -29.16 -29.03 14.97
N GLY A 417 -29.02 -28.97 16.30
CA GLY A 417 -29.06 -30.12 17.21
C GLY A 417 -27.79 -30.99 17.23
N ASP A 418 -26.83 -30.75 16.34
CA ASP A 418 -25.69 -31.67 16.14
C ASP A 418 -24.51 -31.38 17.08
N HIS A 419 -24.39 -30.15 17.59
CA HIS A 419 -23.24 -29.70 18.39
C HIS A 419 -23.67 -28.83 19.58
N PRO A 420 -22.89 -28.85 20.71
CA PRO A 420 -23.09 -27.91 21.80
C PRO A 420 -22.87 -26.48 21.35
N PHE A 421 -23.53 -25.51 22.00
CA PHE A 421 -23.49 -24.11 21.56
C PHE A 421 -22.07 -23.54 21.55
N TYR A 422 -21.26 -23.88 22.57
CA TYR A 422 -19.88 -23.41 22.68
C TYR A 422 -18.93 -23.87 21.55
N PHE A 423 -19.34 -24.85 20.71
CA PHE A 423 -18.58 -25.25 19.52
C PHE A 423 -18.41 -24.09 18.54
N HIS A 424 -19.44 -23.27 18.36
CA HIS A 424 -19.42 -22.14 17.44
C HIS A 424 -18.33 -21.12 17.78
N PRO A 425 -18.27 -20.52 19.00
CA PRO A 425 -17.22 -19.57 19.32
C PRO A 425 -15.79 -20.16 19.30
N LEU A 426 -15.64 -21.46 19.59
CA LEU A 426 -14.33 -22.12 19.43
C LEU A 426 -13.90 -22.17 17.97
N LYS A 427 -14.84 -22.45 17.05
CA LYS A 427 -14.54 -22.48 15.62
C LYS A 427 -14.26 -21.07 15.06
N VAL A 428 -15.00 -20.07 15.51
CA VAL A 428 -14.72 -18.66 15.16
C VAL A 428 -13.32 -18.26 15.64
N ALA A 429 -12.91 -18.66 16.85
CA ALA A 429 -11.58 -18.38 17.39
C ALA A 429 -10.45 -19.06 16.58
N GLU A 430 -10.67 -20.29 16.09
CA GLU A 430 -9.77 -20.98 15.18
C GLU A 430 -9.60 -20.19 13.87
N MET A 431 -10.70 -19.77 13.25
CA MET A 431 -10.70 -18.98 12.01
C MET A 431 -10.02 -17.64 12.20
N VAL A 432 -10.26 -16.94 13.32
CA VAL A 432 -9.58 -15.69 13.66
C VAL A 432 -8.06 -15.91 13.79
N ALA A 433 -7.63 -16.96 14.48
CA ALA A 433 -6.22 -17.26 14.70
C ALA A 433 -5.46 -17.54 13.40
N GLU A 434 -6.10 -18.20 12.42
CA GLU A 434 -5.52 -18.43 11.08
C GLU A 434 -5.19 -17.14 10.33
N HIS A 435 -5.85 -16.04 10.68
CA HIS A 435 -5.67 -14.74 10.02
C HIS A 435 -4.97 -13.72 10.90
N TYR A 436 -5.18 -13.79 12.22
CA TYR A 436 -4.63 -12.83 13.17
C TYR A 436 -4.37 -13.47 14.53
N CYS A 437 -3.18 -14.01 14.69
CA CYS A 437 -2.75 -14.78 15.85
C CYS A 437 -2.38 -13.85 17.03
N LYS A 438 -3.38 -13.47 17.85
CA LYS A 438 -3.22 -12.61 19.03
C LYS A 438 -4.11 -13.07 20.18
N THR A 439 -3.51 -13.22 21.38
CA THR A 439 -4.19 -13.80 22.56
C THR A 439 -5.53 -13.13 22.88
N ASP A 440 -5.56 -11.79 23.04
CA ASP A 440 -6.77 -11.07 23.45
C ASP A 440 -7.90 -11.19 22.42
N VAL A 441 -7.55 -11.20 21.13
CA VAL A 441 -8.52 -11.32 20.04
C VAL A 441 -9.09 -12.73 19.96
N ILE A 442 -8.26 -13.75 20.18
CA ILE A 442 -8.68 -15.16 20.25
C ILE A 442 -9.60 -15.36 21.46
N VAL A 443 -9.22 -14.81 22.62
CA VAL A 443 -10.05 -14.88 23.84
C VAL A 443 -11.39 -14.16 23.64
N ALA A 444 -11.39 -12.96 23.09
CA ALA A 444 -12.62 -12.23 22.77
C ALA A 444 -13.50 -13.00 21.76
N SER A 445 -12.89 -13.70 20.79
CA SER A 445 -13.61 -14.58 19.86
C SER A 445 -14.29 -15.77 20.55
N ILE A 446 -13.65 -16.35 21.58
CA ILE A 446 -14.23 -17.43 22.37
C ILE A 446 -15.40 -16.92 23.21
N LEU A 447 -15.36 -15.67 23.65
CA LEU A 447 -16.33 -15.07 24.56
C LEU A 447 -17.42 -14.24 23.88
N HIS A 448 -17.38 -14.04 22.55
CA HIS A 448 -18.20 -13.05 21.84
C HIS A 448 -19.72 -13.25 22.00
N ASP A 449 -20.18 -14.49 22.12
CA ASP A 449 -21.60 -14.82 22.30
C ASP A 449 -22.00 -15.01 23.77
N VAL A 450 -21.06 -15.06 24.73
CA VAL A 450 -21.35 -15.38 26.13
C VAL A 450 -22.29 -14.34 26.76
N VAL A 451 -22.07 -13.04 26.49
CA VAL A 451 -22.93 -11.96 27.00
C VAL A 451 -24.30 -11.91 26.30
N GLU A 452 -24.33 -12.29 25.00
CA GLU A 452 -25.57 -12.24 24.21
C GLU A 452 -26.54 -13.39 24.56
N ASP A 453 -25.99 -14.58 24.79
CA ASP A 453 -26.77 -15.82 24.92
C ASP A 453 -26.73 -16.46 26.30
N SER A 454 -26.20 -15.77 27.33
CA SER A 454 -26.23 -16.20 28.73
C SER A 454 -26.51 -15.03 29.69
N GLU A 455 -26.54 -15.31 31.00
CA GLU A 455 -26.68 -14.29 32.05
C GLU A 455 -25.34 -13.60 32.41
N CYS A 456 -24.29 -13.89 31.70
CA CYS A 456 -22.97 -13.25 31.91
C CYS A 456 -23.01 -11.78 31.51
N THR A 457 -22.41 -10.93 32.34
CA THR A 457 -22.30 -9.50 32.07
C THR A 457 -20.88 -9.12 31.66
N VAL A 458 -20.74 -7.96 31.03
CA VAL A 458 -19.43 -7.43 30.60
C VAL A 458 -18.49 -7.20 31.79
N GLU A 459 -19.07 -6.76 32.95
CA GLU A 459 -18.31 -6.54 34.19
C GLU A 459 -17.73 -7.85 34.75
N ILE A 460 -18.40 -8.97 34.57
CA ILE A 460 -17.88 -10.29 34.96
C ILE A 460 -16.69 -10.65 34.06
N ILE A 461 -16.77 -10.39 32.74
CA ILE A 461 -15.67 -10.63 31.80
C ILE A 461 -14.49 -9.73 32.12
N GLU A 462 -14.73 -8.45 32.46
CA GLU A 462 -13.66 -7.52 32.84
C GLU A 462 -12.90 -8.00 34.08
N LYS A 463 -13.64 -8.46 35.10
CA LYS A 463 -13.07 -8.99 36.35
C LYS A 463 -12.27 -10.28 36.12
N GLU A 464 -12.77 -11.17 35.28
CA GLU A 464 -12.16 -12.49 35.05
C GLU A 464 -10.97 -12.45 34.04
N PHE A 465 -10.98 -11.51 33.12
CA PHE A 465 -9.97 -11.43 32.06
C PHE A 465 -9.23 -10.09 32.10
N ASN A 466 -9.71 -9.07 31.44
CA ASN A 466 -9.22 -7.70 31.49
C ASN A 466 -10.19 -6.73 30.81
N ALA A 467 -10.00 -5.43 31.03
CA ALA A 467 -10.84 -4.38 30.46
C ALA A 467 -10.86 -4.41 28.92
N ARG A 468 -9.73 -4.71 28.27
CA ARG A 468 -9.63 -4.74 26.80
C ARG A 468 -10.47 -5.87 26.18
N ILE A 469 -10.41 -7.07 26.75
CA ILE A 469 -11.23 -8.22 26.30
C ILE A 469 -12.70 -7.91 26.54
N ALA A 470 -13.05 -7.38 27.71
CA ALA A 470 -14.42 -7.01 28.07
C ALA A 470 -14.99 -5.94 27.11
N GLU A 471 -14.25 -4.89 26.82
CA GLU A 471 -14.65 -3.87 25.84
C GLU A 471 -14.86 -4.43 24.43
N MET A 472 -14.00 -5.36 24.00
CA MET A 472 -14.13 -5.98 22.68
C MET A 472 -15.39 -6.85 22.62
N VAL A 473 -15.69 -7.63 23.67
CA VAL A 473 -16.92 -8.43 23.77
C VAL A 473 -18.15 -7.53 23.82
N ASP A 474 -18.14 -6.44 24.60
CA ASP A 474 -19.24 -5.46 24.64
C ASP A 474 -19.55 -4.88 23.26
N ARG A 475 -18.51 -4.55 22.51
CA ARG A 475 -18.65 -4.01 21.14
C ARG A 475 -19.23 -5.03 20.16
N LEU A 476 -18.98 -6.32 20.38
CA LEU A 476 -19.51 -7.42 19.57
C LEU A 476 -20.95 -7.77 19.92
N THR A 477 -21.43 -7.39 21.10
CA THR A 477 -22.77 -7.72 21.61
C THR A 477 -23.84 -6.86 20.95
N ASN A 478 -24.91 -7.51 20.42
CA ASN A 478 -26.01 -6.83 19.73
C ASN A 478 -27.09 -6.28 20.66
N LYS A 479 -27.06 -6.64 21.96
CA LYS A 479 -28.03 -6.17 22.96
C LYS A 479 -27.49 -4.94 23.67
N ARG A 480 -28.25 -3.87 23.70
CA ARG A 480 -27.96 -2.65 24.46
C ARG A 480 -29.02 -2.44 25.53
N PHE A 481 -28.60 -2.06 26.73
CA PHE A 481 -29.50 -1.63 27.77
C PHE A 481 -29.60 -0.10 27.74
N GLU A 482 -30.73 0.39 27.24
CA GLU A 482 -31.02 1.83 27.20
C GLU A 482 -32.40 2.09 27.82
N ASN A 483 -32.48 3.07 28.72
CA ASN A 483 -33.74 3.50 29.38
C ASN A 483 -34.53 2.36 30.06
N GLY A 484 -33.85 1.41 30.71
CA GLY A 484 -34.48 0.31 31.41
C GLY A 484 -35.01 -0.83 30.51
N LYS A 485 -34.67 -0.83 29.23
CA LYS A 485 -35.07 -1.88 28.28
C LYS A 485 -33.87 -2.39 27.46
N HIS A 486 -33.90 -3.71 27.18
CA HIS A 486 -32.96 -4.28 26.23
C HIS A 486 -33.37 -3.93 24.79
N ILE A 487 -32.56 -3.13 24.11
CA ILE A 487 -32.72 -2.80 22.69
C ILE A 487 -31.77 -3.69 21.91
N LYS A 488 -32.29 -4.36 20.90
CA LYS A 488 -31.50 -5.15 19.97
C LYS A 488 -31.09 -4.25 18.80
N LEU A 489 -29.80 -4.02 18.62
CA LEU A 489 -29.26 -3.29 17.47
C LEU A 489 -29.49 -4.10 16.20
N THR A 490 -29.78 -3.39 15.11
CA THR A 490 -29.69 -3.99 13.78
C THR A 490 -28.24 -4.30 13.45
N PHE A 491 -28.03 -5.23 12.55
CA PHE A 491 -26.68 -5.60 12.12
C PHE A 491 -25.92 -4.41 11.49
N GLU A 492 -26.62 -3.55 10.72
CA GLU A 492 -26.05 -2.35 10.13
C GLU A 492 -25.64 -1.31 11.18
N GLU A 493 -26.44 -1.10 12.21
CA GLU A 493 -26.12 -0.18 13.31
C GLU A 493 -24.90 -0.65 14.09
N MET A 494 -24.81 -1.93 14.39
CA MET A 494 -23.65 -2.51 15.07
C MET A 494 -22.37 -2.35 14.24
N LEU A 495 -22.41 -2.66 12.95
CA LEU A 495 -21.26 -2.49 12.07
C LEU A 495 -20.88 -1.03 11.89
N GLY A 496 -21.85 -0.13 11.76
CA GLY A 496 -21.61 1.31 11.71
C GLY A 496 -20.90 1.81 12.97
N ARG A 497 -21.29 1.30 14.15
CA ARG A 497 -20.63 1.59 15.43
C ARG A 497 -19.18 1.09 15.46
N LEU A 498 -18.92 -0.16 15.10
CA LEU A 498 -17.57 -0.72 15.05
C LEU A 498 -16.66 0.04 14.06
N GLN A 499 -17.20 0.44 12.92
CA GLN A 499 -16.48 1.26 11.95
C GLN A 499 -16.16 2.67 12.46
N SER A 500 -17.12 3.32 13.13
CA SER A 500 -16.95 4.68 13.68
C SER A 500 -15.90 4.73 14.79
N ILE A 501 -15.84 3.68 15.62
CA ILE A 501 -14.83 3.52 16.67
C ILE A 501 -13.47 3.11 16.08
N GLY A 502 -13.47 2.48 14.90
CA GLY A 502 -12.26 1.98 14.24
C GLY A 502 -11.72 0.68 14.84
N ASP A 503 -12.57 -0.10 15.52
CA ASP A 503 -12.19 -1.38 16.12
C ASP A 503 -12.14 -2.50 15.08
N ILE A 504 -10.97 -2.67 14.49
CA ILE A 504 -10.73 -3.60 13.39
C ILE A 504 -10.66 -5.05 13.88
N GLU A 505 -10.19 -5.27 15.11
CA GLU A 505 -10.10 -6.61 15.71
C GLU A 505 -11.51 -7.16 15.98
N ALA A 506 -12.40 -6.34 16.51
CA ALA A 506 -13.82 -6.71 16.67
C ALA A 506 -14.52 -6.93 15.31
N LEU A 507 -14.20 -6.11 14.30
CA LEU A 507 -14.71 -6.32 12.94
C LEU A 507 -14.24 -7.65 12.33
N LEU A 508 -12.98 -8.06 12.59
CA LEU A 508 -12.48 -9.36 12.16
C LEU A 508 -13.24 -10.52 12.83
N ILE A 509 -13.44 -10.44 14.14
CA ILE A 509 -14.22 -11.47 14.87
C ILE A 509 -15.62 -11.58 14.26
N LYS A 510 -16.29 -10.47 14.02
CA LYS A 510 -17.65 -10.47 13.46
C LYS A 510 -17.69 -10.98 12.02
N GLN A 511 -16.61 -10.80 11.28
CA GLN A 511 -16.43 -11.35 9.93
C GLN A 511 -16.34 -12.89 9.97
N MET A 512 -15.53 -13.44 10.89
CA MET A 512 -15.37 -14.89 11.06
C MET A 512 -16.65 -15.55 11.61
N ASP A 513 -17.32 -14.89 12.54
CA ASP A 513 -18.64 -15.29 13.03
C ASP A 513 -19.64 -15.43 11.86
N ARG A 514 -19.69 -14.45 10.98
CA ARG A 514 -20.58 -14.49 9.81
C ARG A 514 -20.20 -15.59 8.82
N GLU A 515 -18.91 -15.82 8.56
CA GLU A 515 -18.42 -16.88 7.68
C GLU A 515 -18.86 -18.25 8.23
N HIS A 516 -18.60 -18.54 9.50
CA HIS A 516 -19.00 -19.79 10.12
C HIS A 516 -20.53 -19.99 10.16
N ASN A 517 -21.30 -18.90 10.36
CA ASN A 517 -22.74 -18.96 10.27
C ASN A 517 -23.25 -19.29 8.85
N LEU A 518 -22.55 -18.86 7.81
CA LEU A 518 -22.85 -19.26 6.43
C LEU A 518 -22.46 -20.70 6.14
N GLU A 519 -21.36 -21.19 6.69
CA GLU A 519 -20.94 -22.60 6.56
C GLU A 519 -21.97 -23.56 7.18
N THR A 520 -22.60 -23.14 8.27
CA THR A 520 -23.57 -23.94 9.03
C THR A 520 -25.03 -23.55 8.79
N ILE A 521 -25.34 -22.92 7.67
CA ILE A 521 -26.64 -22.28 7.39
C ILE A 521 -27.77 -23.29 7.08
N GLU A 522 -27.44 -24.55 6.81
CA GLU A 522 -28.38 -25.56 6.33
C GLU A 522 -29.54 -25.83 7.31
N GLY A 523 -29.37 -25.56 8.59
CA GLY A 523 -30.43 -25.66 9.61
C GLY A 523 -31.48 -24.54 9.62
N LEU A 524 -31.34 -23.53 8.75
CA LEU A 524 -32.28 -22.40 8.66
C LEU A 524 -33.28 -22.58 7.51
N SER A 525 -34.44 -21.90 7.58
CA SER A 525 -35.39 -21.87 6.45
C SER A 525 -34.77 -21.22 5.21
N PRO A 526 -35.17 -21.65 4.00
CA PRO A 526 -34.60 -21.12 2.73
C PRO A 526 -34.69 -19.60 2.63
N GLU A 527 -35.73 -18.96 3.12
CA GLU A 527 -35.89 -17.50 3.14
C GLU A 527 -34.85 -16.82 4.01
N LYS A 528 -34.57 -17.40 5.20
CA LYS A 528 -33.54 -16.89 6.12
C LYS A 528 -32.15 -17.10 5.57
N GLN A 529 -31.89 -18.24 4.92
CA GLN A 529 -30.63 -18.51 4.23
C GLN A 529 -30.36 -17.45 3.16
N LYS A 530 -31.35 -17.18 2.30
CA LYS A 530 -31.27 -16.19 1.23
C LYS A 530 -31.03 -14.77 1.79
N LYS A 531 -31.81 -14.36 2.78
CA LYS A 531 -31.65 -13.05 3.43
C LYS A 531 -30.25 -12.89 4.04
N MET A 532 -29.74 -13.89 4.73
CA MET A 532 -28.40 -13.86 5.32
C MET A 532 -27.30 -13.77 4.26
N ALA A 533 -27.43 -14.48 3.16
CA ALA A 533 -26.48 -14.43 2.05
C ALA A 533 -26.50 -13.06 1.34
N GLU A 534 -27.67 -12.45 1.14
CA GLU A 534 -27.83 -11.11 0.56
C GLU A 534 -27.22 -10.04 1.47
N GLU A 535 -27.51 -10.04 2.77
CA GLU A 535 -26.91 -9.13 3.75
C GLU A 535 -25.39 -9.26 3.77
N THR A 536 -24.88 -10.49 3.75
CA THR A 536 -23.44 -10.74 3.76
C THR A 536 -22.77 -10.20 2.51
N ASN A 537 -23.32 -10.49 1.34
CA ASN A 537 -22.78 -10.00 0.08
C ASN A 537 -22.76 -8.46 0.00
N ASN A 538 -23.78 -7.81 0.52
CA ASN A 538 -23.91 -6.35 0.46
C ASN A 538 -23.04 -5.60 1.49
N ILE A 539 -22.88 -6.16 2.69
CA ILE A 539 -22.27 -5.45 3.83
C ILE A 539 -20.87 -5.96 4.12
N PHE A 540 -20.69 -7.27 4.27
CA PHE A 540 -19.42 -7.85 4.69
C PHE A 540 -18.31 -7.77 3.65
N MET A 541 -18.66 -7.83 2.35
CA MET A 541 -17.66 -7.70 1.30
C MET A 541 -16.95 -6.35 1.32
N ARG A 542 -17.59 -5.30 1.85
CA ARG A 542 -16.95 -3.98 2.05
C ARG A 542 -15.97 -4.00 3.22
N LEU A 543 -16.29 -4.77 4.28
CA LEU A 543 -15.50 -4.83 5.50
C LEU A 543 -14.20 -5.61 5.31
N ILE A 544 -14.21 -6.67 4.52
CA ILE A 544 -13.03 -7.50 4.27
C ILE A 544 -11.87 -6.65 3.74
N GLY A 545 -12.16 -5.70 2.82
CA GLY A 545 -11.18 -4.75 2.33
C GLY A 545 -10.53 -3.93 3.45
N ILE A 546 -11.36 -3.37 4.32
CA ILE A 546 -10.93 -2.51 5.43
C ILE A 546 -10.14 -3.32 6.47
N ILE A 547 -10.64 -4.50 6.84
CA ILE A 547 -10.00 -5.40 7.81
C ILE A 547 -8.65 -5.88 7.29
N GLY A 548 -8.61 -6.42 6.07
CA GLY A 548 -7.40 -6.93 5.46
C GLY A 548 -6.31 -5.87 5.32
N ASP A 549 -6.68 -4.67 4.89
CA ASP A 549 -5.75 -3.55 4.75
C ASP A 549 -5.21 -3.04 6.09
N LYS A 550 -6.03 -3.05 7.14
CA LYS A 550 -5.66 -2.53 8.45
C LYS A 550 -4.92 -3.54 9.33
N LEU A 551 -5.24 -4.83 9.24
CA LEU A 551 -4.59 -5.88 10.02
C LEU A 551 -3.41 -6.55 9.28
N GLY A 552 -3.14 -6.22 8.00
CA GLY A 552 -2.07 -6.83 7.20
C GLY A 552 -2.27 -8.32 6.99
N ILE A 553 -3.52 -8.77 6.94
CA ILE A 553 -3.86 -10.18 6.90
C ILE A 553 -3.41 -10.77 5.57
N HIS A 554 -2.46 -11.70 5.65
CA HIS A 554 -2.14 -12.55 4.51
C HIS A 554 -3.28 -13.53 4.30
N GLY A 555 -4.02 -13.40 3.24
CA GLY A 555 -5.17 -14.24 3.01
C GLY A 555 -6.48 -13.47 2.99
N LYS A 556 -6.41 -12.12 2.91
CA LYS A 556 -7.56 -11.28 2.52
C LYS A 556 -8.32 -11.92 1.35
N LEU A 557 -7.59 -12.45 0.38
CA LEU A 557 -8.07 -13.17 -0.78
C LEU A 557 -8.82 -14.46 -0.43
N ARG A 558 -8.32 -15.20 0.56
CA ARG A 558 -8.96 -16.45 1.00
C ARG A 558 -10.28 -16.18 1.71
N LEU A 559 -10.32 -15.16 2.57
CA LEU A 559 -11.53 -14.69 3.25
C LEU A 559 -12.62 -14.25 2.28
N GLU A 560 -12.26 -13.40 1.33
CA GLU A 560 -13.20 -12.90 0.34
C GLU A 560 -13.73 -14.02 -0.55
N ASN A 561 -12.88 -14.97 -0.98
CA ASN A 561 -13.29 -16.11 -1.79
C ASN A 561 -14.21 -17.08 -1.04
N ASN A 562 -13.89 -17.40 0.21
CA ASN A 562 -14.70 -18.32 0.99
C ASN A 562 -16.14 -17.80 1.20
N ILE A 563 -16.27 -16.58 1.73
CA ILE A 563 -17.58 -15.97 1.98
C ILE A 563 -18.36 -15.79 0.70
N PHE A 564 -17.68 -15.35 -0.37
CA PHE A 564 -18.33 -15.18 -1.65
C PHE A 564 -18.83 -16.50 -2.23
N GLN A 565 -18.06 -17.56 -2.18
CA GLN A 565 -18.45 -18.89 -2.63
C GLN A 565 -19.65 -19.44 -1.81
N LEU A 566 -19.64 -19.20 -0.52
CA LEU A 566 -20.75 -19.58 0.37
C LEU A 566 -22.04 -18.83 -0.01
N CYS A 567 -21.99 -17.52 -0.11
CA CYS A 567 -23.13 -16.70 -0.53
C CYS A 567 -23.65 -17.13 -1.92
N TYR A 568 -22.76 -17.36 -2.88
CA TYR A 568 -23.11 -17.78 -4.23
C TYR A 568 -23.83 -19.14 -4.24
N ARG A 569 -23.34 -20.13 -3.48
CA ARG A 569 -23.99 -21.45 -3.38
C ARG A 569 -25.41 -21.33 -2.79
N ILE A 570 -25.58 -20.48 -1.78
CA ILE A 570 -26.88 -20.29 -1.12
C ILE A 570 -27.85 -19.57 -2.07
N LEU A 571 -27.41 -18.51 -2.74
CA LEU A 571 -28.25 -17.73 -3.65
C LEU A 571 -28.62 -18.47 -4.93
N LYS A 572 -27.83 -19.49 -5.34
CA LYS A 572 -28.11 -20.37 -6.49
C LYS A 572 -29.00 -21.57 -6.18
N ARG A 573 -29.18 -21.92 -4.92
CA ARG A 573 -30.14 -22.99 -4.56
C ARG A 573 -31.55 -22.49 -4.92
N LYS A 574 -32.18 -23.09 -5.97
CA LYS A 574 -33.54 -22.82 -6.43
C LYS A 574 -34.58 -23.37 -5.46
#